data_a94fa1f0f9785704dbd9c61ee48a397a
#
_entry.id   a94fa1f0f9785704dbd9c61ee48a397a
#
_cell.length_a   1.000
_cell.length_b   1.000
_cell.length_c   1.000
_cell.angle_alpha   90.00
_cell.angle_beta   90.00
_cell.angle_gamma   90.00
#
_symmetry.space_group_name_H-M   'P 1'
#
loop_
_entity.id
_entity.type
_entity.pdbx_description
1 polymer ?
#
loop_
_entity_poly.entity_id
_entity_poly.type
_entity_poly.pdbx_seq_one_letter_code
_entity_poly.pdbx_strand_id
1 'polypeptide(L)'
;MSGVTDSHKTAASVQSEKTVESAEPAEIVAVTQGETERRMSDLSAPAGASSHGKGRLSARGNWHTRLRVGIMGGTFDPIHIGHLACAEQAREAYDLDGVVFVPAGNPVFKKDRPATPAAERLEMCRIATRSNPAFDVSAIEIGRGGDTYTVDTLRRLRAHYPDNVELRFITGADAVYQSVQWRESAAIADLARLIAVTRPGYALSEERRAFIAEHGNFAIDYL
;
A
#
# COMPACT_ATOMS: atom_id res chain seq x y z
N MET A 1 64.72 7.53 41.89
CA MET A 1 63.85 7.74 43.06
C MET A 1 62.45 7.59 42.59
N SER A 2 61.87 6.51 42.91
CA SER A 2 60.64 6.30 43.66
C SER A 2 59.43 6.75 42.84
N GLY A 3 58.52 6.01 42.48
CA GLY A 3 57.94 4.79 43.00
C GLY A 3 56.44 4.91 42.84
N VAL A 4 55.83 3.80 42.88
CA VAL A 4 54.45 3.55 43.26
C VAL A 4 53.44 3.32 42.08
N THR A 5 53.22 2.06 41.95
CA THR A 5 52.05 1.33 41.48
C THR A 5 50.76 1.83 42.04
N ASP A 6 49.69 1.85 41.31
CA ASP A 6 48.44 1.32 41.85
C ASP A 6 47.53 0.71 40.79
N SER A 7 47.08 -0.44 41.12
CA SER A 7 46.16 -1.28 40.36
C SER A 7 44.75 -0.96 40.76
N HIS A 8 43.86 -0.65 39.81
CA HIS A 8 42.44 -0.76 40.07
C HIS A 8 41.74 -1.66 39.01
N LYS A 9 41.35 -2.80 39.49
CA LYS A 9 40.32 -3.67 38.95
C LYS A 9 39.05 -2.89 38.68
N THR A 10 38.54 -2.99 37.51
CA THR A 10 37.14 -2.66 37.28
C THR A 10 36.44 -3.80 36.55
N ALA A 11 35.35 -4.19 37.15
CA ALA A 11 34.56 -5.36 36.84
C ALA A 11 33.95 -5.34 35.43
N ALA A 12 33.98 -6.47 34.79
CA ALA A 12 33.21 -6.77 33.59
C ALA A 12 31.71 -6.80 33.90
N SER A 13 30.92 -5.90 33.33
CA SER A 13 29.50 -6.06 33.24
C SER A 13 29.20 -6.77 31.92
N VAL A 14 28.82 -8.03 32.04
CA VAL A 14 28.28 -8.86 30.96
C VAL A 14 26.87 -8.34 30.71
N GLN A 15 26.70 -7.56 29.66
CA GLN A 15 25.39 -7.33 29.06
C GLN A 15 25.08 -8.51 28.14
N SER A 16 24.11 -9.31 28.53
CA SER A 16 23.50 -10.33 27.68
C SER A 16 22.69 -9.62 26.58
N GLU A 17 23.27 -9.47 25.42
CA GLU A 17 22.52 -9.20 24.20
C GLU A 17 21.62 -10.40 23.93
N LYS A 18 20.32 -10.22 24.18
CA LYS A 18 19.29 -11.08 23.59
C LYS A 18 19.31 -10.83 22.10
N THR A 19 19.91 -11.72 21.36
CA THR A 19 19.75 -11.82 19.92
C THR A 19 18.29 -12.08 19.64
N VAL A 20 17.59 -11.07 19.15
CA VAL A 20 16.28 -11.27 18.52
C VAL A 20 16.57 -11.96 17.22
N GLU A 21 16.31 -13.24 17.17
CA GLU A 21 16.38 -14.08 15.98
C GLU A 21 15.36 -13.49 14.98
N SER A 22 15.85 -12.72 14.03
CA SER A 22 15.02 -12.15 12.97
C SER A 22 14.64 -13.29 12.03
N ALA A 23 13.36 -13.64 12.00
CA ALA A 23 12.82 -14.55 11.00
C ALA A 23 13.24 -14.12 9.59
N GLU A 24 13.67 -15.08 8.78
CA GLU A 24 14.18 -14.79 7.43
C GLU A 24 13.12 -14.07 6.56
N PRO A 25 13.53 -13.13 5.70
CA PRO A 25 12.61 -12.35 4.85
C PRO A 25 11.68 -13.20 3.99
N ALA A 26 12.10 -14.41 3.62
CA ALA A 26 11.32 -15.32 2.79
C ALA A 26 10.10 -15.91 3.54
N GLU A 27 10.22 -16.16 4.83
CA GLU A 27 9.15 -16.74 5.65
C GLU A 27 8.05 -15.71 5.95
N ILE A 28 8.43 -14.45 6.18
CA ILE A 28 7.48 -13.33 6.33
C ILE A 28 6.70 -13.11 5.03
N VAL A 29 7.36 -13.22 3.87
CA VAL A 29 6.72 -13.06 2.56
C VAL A 29 5.70 -14.17 2.28
N ALA A 30 6.02 -15.43 2.62
CA ALA A 30 5.13 -16.56 2.39
C ALA A 30 3.86 -16.47 3.25
N VAL A 31 3.99 -16.11 4.53
CA VAL A 31 2.84 -15.93 5.44
C VAL A 31 1.95 -14.77 4.97
N THR A 32 2.55 -13.65 4.53
CA THR A 32 1.79 -12.47 4.08
C THR A 32 1.08 -12.67 2.76
N GLN A 33 1.69 -13.41 1.82
CA GLN A 33 1.03 -13.76 0.55
C GLN A 33 -0.18 -14.68 0.78
N GLY A 34 -0.04 -15.70 1.61
CA GLY A 34 -1.13 -16.62 1.91
C GLY A 34 -2.32 -15.99 2.65
N GLU A 35 -2.10 -14.97 3.49
CA GLU A 35 -3.17 -14.22 4.15
C GLU A 35 -3.85 -13.23 3.20
N THR A 36 -3.07 -12.55 2.37
CA THR A 36 -3.59 -11.64 1.35
C THR A 36 -4.39 -12.40 0.30
N GLU A 37 -3.90 -13.55 -0.15
CA GLU A 37 -4.61 -14.42 -1.09
C GLU A 37 -5.93 -14.95 -0.51
N ARG A 38 -5.97 -15.32 0.78
CA ARG A 38 -7.20 -15.73 1.45
C ARG A 38 -8.22 -14.60 1.57
N ARG A 39 -7.81 -13.40 1.96
CA ARG A 39 -8.70 -12.24 2.04
C ARG A 39 -9.17 -11.76 0.67
N MET A 40 -8.29 -11.81 -0.32
CA MET A 40 -8.63 -11.45 -1.70
C MET A 40 -9.55 -12.49 -2.35
N SER A 41 -9.42 -13.79 -2.01
CA SER A 41 -10.38 -14.83 -2.40
C SER A 41 -11.75 -14.62 -1.74
N ASP A 42 -11.79 -14.07 -0.53
CA ASP A 42 -13.05 -13.73 0.14
C ASP A 42 -13.77 -12.54 -0.51
N LEU A 43 -13.05 -11.60 -1.12
CA LEU A 43 -13.64 -10.54 -1.94
C LEU A 43 -14.17 -11.05 -3.30
N SER A 44 -13.66 -12.18 -3.79
CA SER A 44 -14.07 -12.81 -5.04
C SER A 44 -14.92 -14.07 -4.86
N ALA A 45 -15.07 -14.58 -3.62
CA ALA A 45 -15.83 -15.80 -3.34
C ALA A 45 -17.34 -15.56 -3.24
N PRO A 46 -18.18 -16.54 -3.65
CA PRO A 46 -19.61 -16.48 -3.45
C PRO A 46 -19.95 -16.40 -1.96
N ALA A 47 -20.78 -15.45 -1.58
CA ALA A 47 -21.35 -15.34 -0.25
C ALA A 47 -22.27 -16.56 0.02
N GLY A 48 -21.66 -17.67 0.50
CA GLY A 48 -22.38 -18.91 0.74
C GLY A 48 -21.86 -19.75 1.88
N ALA A 49 -20.81 -19.37 2.59
CA ALA A 49 -20.31 -20.14 3.72
C ALA A 49 -19.49 -19.27 4.68
N SER A 50 -20.11 -18.55 5.57
CA SER A 50 -19.70 -18.33 6.95
C SER A 50 -20.50 -17.21 7.60
N SER A 51 -21.23 -17.53 8.62
CA SER A 51 -21.95 -16.62 9.49
C SER A 51 -20.99 -15.99 10.51
N HIS A 52 -20.36 -14.87 10.24
CA HIS A 52 -19.88 -13.91 11.25
C HIS A 52 -19.23 -12.72 10.52
N GLY A 53 -19.97 -11.65 10.40
CA GLY A 53 -19.50 -10.37 9.89
C GLY A 53 -20.41 -9.81 8.80
N LYS A 54 -21.41 -9.04 9.21
CA LYS A 54 -22.29 -8.32 8.28
C LYS A 54 -21.57 -7.14 7.68
N GLY A 55 -20.61 -7.39 6.77
CA GLY A 55 -20.08 -6.40 5.87
C GLY A 55 -21.03 -6.24 4.68
N ARG A 56 -21.19 -5.03 4.16
CA ARG A 56 -22.05 -4.70 3.01
C ARG A 56 -21.78 -5.52 1.75
N LEU A 57 -20.68 -6.23 1.66
CA LEU A 57 -20.30 -7.10 0.55
C LEU A 57 -21.18 -8.34 0.43
N SER A 58 -21.81 -8.81 1.52
CA SER A 58 -22.68 -10.00 1.51
C SER A 58 -24.12 -9.76 1.04
N ALA A 59 -24.54 -8.51 0.86
CA ALA A 59 -25.94 -8.17 0.57
C ALA A 59 -26.27 -8.06 -0.93
N ARG A 60 -25.31 -8.14 -1.85
CA ARG A 60 -25.55 -8.06 -3.30
C ARG A 60 -25.08 -9.34 -4.00
N GLY A 61 -25.75 -10.42 -3.75
CA GLY A 61 -25.54 -11.71 -4.41
C GLY A 61 -25.86 -11.72 -5.90
N ASN A 62 -25.19 -10.88 -6.68
CA ASN A 62 -25.30 -10.92 -8.13
C ASN A 62 -23.88 -10.92 -8.74
N TRP A 63 -23.42 -12.08 -9.19
CA TRP A 63 -22.10 -12.35 -9.80
C TRP A 63 -21.78 -11.48 -11.04
N HIS A 64 -22.77 -10.77 -11.56
CA HIS A 64 -22.62 -9.82 -12.67
C HIS A 64 -22.32 -8.39 -12.20
N THR A 65 -22.22 -8.16 -10.89
CA THR A 65 -21.94 -6.83 -10.37
C THR A 65 -20.45 -6.57 -10.48
N ARG A 66 -20.10 -5.52 -11.19
CA ARG A 66 -18.74 -5.00 -11.30
C ARG A 66 -18.30 -4.50 -9.93
N LEU A 67 -17.22 -5.08 -9.39
CA LEU A 67 -16.60 -4.64 -8.14
C LEU A 67 -15.58 -3.54 -8.43
N ARG A 68 -15.47 -2.56 -7.55
CA ARG A 68 -14.49 -1.48 -7.62
C ARG A 68 -13.55 -1.54 -6.43
N VAL A 69 -12.29 -1.79 -6.68
CA VAL A 69 -11.28 -1.91 -5.62
C VAL A 69 -10.30 -0.75 -5.73
N GLY A 70 -10.23 0.05 -4.66
CA GLY A 70 -9.23 1.09 -4.50
C GLY A 70 -7.86 0.49 -4.19
N ILE A 71 -6.82 0.94 -4.88
CA ILE A 71 -5.45 0.56 -4.63
C ILE A 71 -4.70 1.81 -4.17
N MET A 72 -4.32 1.87 -2.91
CA MET A 72 -3.54 2.98 -2.37
C MET A 72 -2.08 2.57 -2.22
N GLY A 73 -1.25 2.98 -3.20
CA GLY A 73 0.20 2.79 -3.16
C GLY A 73 0.90 3.88 -2.36
N GLY A 74 1.93 3.51 -1.61
CA GLY A 74 2.72 4.50 -0.88
C GLY A 74 3.90 3.91 -0.13
N THR A 75 4.84 4.77 0.28
CA THR A 75 5.94 4.34 1.15
C THR A 75 5.42 3.95 2.53
N PHE A 76 4.42 4.70 3.06
CA PHE A 76 3.85 4.54 4.40
C PHE A 76 4.91 4.46 5.50
N ASP A 77 5.71 5.52 5.61
CA ASP A 77 6.83 5.61 6.53
C ASP A 77 6.73 6.83 7.47
N PRO A 78 5.87 6.77 8.50
CA PRO A 78 4.84 5.75 8.74
C PRO A 78 3.53 6.01 7.96
N ILE A 79 2.62 5.03 7.98
CA ILE A 79 1.20 5.26 7.69
C ILE A 79 0.60 6.16 8.78
N HIS A 80 -0.33 7.04 8.42
CA HIS A 80 -0.95 7.97 9.36
C HIS A 80 -2.42 8.22 9.02
N ILE A 81 -3.14 8.90 9.92
CA ILE A 81 -4.58 9.17 9.79
C ILE A 81 -4.95 9.84 8.46
N GLY A 82 -4.08 10.68 7.89
CA GLY A 82 -4.32 11.31 6.59
C GLY A 82 -4.43 10.27 5.46
N HIS A 83 -3.65 9.20 5.48
CA HIS A 83 -3.77 8.11 4.51
C HIS A 83 -5.11 7.38 4.66
N LEU A 84 -5.49 7.06 5.90
CA LEU A 84 -6.74 6.36 6.19
C LEU A 84 -7.98 7.21 5.82
N ALA A 85 -7.95 8.50 6.13
CA ALA A 85 -9.02 9.43 5.79
C ALA A 85 -9.15 9.58 4.26
N CYS A 86 -8.04 9.73 3.53
CA CYS A 86 -8.05 9.78 2.07
C CYS A 86 -8.61 8.50 1.45
N ALA A 87 -8.24 7.33 2.00
CA ALA A 87 -8.75 6.05 1.54
C ALA A 87 -10.26 5.93 1.75
N GLU A 88 -10.76 6.31 2.92
CA GLU A 88 -12.19 6.27 3.23
C GLU A 88 -13.00 7.27 2.41
N GLN A 89 -12.52 8.50 2.26
CA GLN A 89 -13.15 9.50 1.40
C GLN A 89 -13.25 9.02 -0.05
N ALA A 90 -12.16 8.45 -0.59
CA ALA A 90 -12.17 7.88 -1.93
C ALA A 90 -13.16 6.70 -2.04
N ARG A 91 -13.21 5.84 -1.01
CA ARG A 91 -14.13 4.72 -0.96
C ARG A 91 -15.59 5.18 -1.02
N GLU A 92 -15.94 6.18 -0.23
CA GLU A 92 -17.30 6.71 -0.18
C GLU A 92 -17.68 7.48 -1.45
N ALA A 93 -16.78 8.37 -1.94
CA ALA A 93 -17.08 9.24 -3.08
C ALA A 93 -17.24 8.47 -4.40
N TYR A 94 -16.55 7.32 -4.55
CA TYR A 94 -16.53 6.56 -5.79
C TYR A 94 -17.15 5.15 -5.66
N ASP A 95 -17.89 4.90 -4.60
CA ASP A 95 -18.56 3.61 -4.33
C ASP A 95 -17.58 2.43 -4.45
N LEU A 96 -16.41 2.53 -3.81
CA LEU A 96 -15.45 1.43 -3.81
C LEU A 96 -15.91 0.37 -2.81
N ASP A 97 -15.84 -0.90 -3.22
CA ASP A 97 -16.18 -2.05 -2.37
C ASP A 97 -15.15 -2.25 -1.25
N GLY A 98 -13.90 -1.82 -1.48
CA GLY A 98 -12.84 -1.80 -0.48
C GLY A 98 -11.60 -1.06 -0.99
N VAL A 99 -10.64 -0.85 -0.08
CA VAL A 99 -9.34 -0.25 -0.41
C VAL A 99 -8.21 -1.15 0.08
N VAL A 100 -7.29 -1.45 -0.82
CA VAL A 100 -6.07 -2.22 -0.54
C VAL A 100 -4.88 -1.27 -0.46
N PHE A 101 -4.23 -1.23 0.69
CA PHE A 101 -2.99 -0.51 0.89
C PHE A 101 -1.81 -1.36 0.39
N VAL A 102 -0.96 -0.77 -0.43
CA VAL A 102 0.20 -1.44 -1.02
C VAL A 102 1.47 -0.70 -0.61
N PRO A 103 2.12 -1.10 0.51
CA PRO A 103 3.39 -0.52 0.92
C PRO A 103 4.48 -0.80 -0.11
N ALA A 104 5.18 0.26 -0.53
CA ALA A 104 6.27 0.14 -1.49
C ALA A 104 7.40 -0.75 -0.96
N GLY A 105 7.85 -1.71 -1.76
CA GLY A 105 8.98 -2.57 -1.42
C GLY A 105 10.26 -1.73 -1.32
N ASN A 106 10.73 -1.23 -2.45
CA ASN A 106 11.87 -0.33 -2.54
C ASN A 106 11.45 0.94 -3.31
N PRO A 107 11.11 2.05 -2.61
CA PRO A 107 10.59 3.25 -3.25
C PRO A 107 11.68 3.99 -4.02
N VAL A 108 11.57 4.02 -5.36
CA VAL A 108 12.57 4.63 -6.27
C VAL A 108 12.73 6.14 -6.10
N PHE A 109 11.69 6.84 -5.63
CA PHE A 109 11.69 8.30 -5.49
C PHE A 109 12.25 8.81 -4.15
N LYS A 110 12.70 7.93 -3.25
CA LYS A 110 13.21 8.29 -1.91
C LYS A 110 14.60 7.71 -1.63
N LYS A 111 15.45 7.60 -2.64
CA LYS A 111 16.81 7.01 -2.53
C LYS A 111 17.74 7.80 -1.60
N ASP A 112 17.46 9.07 -1.36
CA ASP A 112 18.32 9.95 -0.53
C ASP A 112 18.03 9.84 0.98
N ARG A 113 17.04 9.07 1.39
CA ARG A 113 16.71 8.83 2.80
C ARG A 113 16.53 7.32 3.03
N PRO A 114 17.24 6.75 4.02
CA PRO A 114 16.96 5.37 4.41
C PRO A 114 15.51 5.29 4.91
N ALA A 115 14.70 4.49 4.25
CA ALA A 115 13.33 4.22 4.68
C ALA A 115 13.34 3.10 5.74
N THR A 116 12.35 3.13 6.63
CA THR A 116 12.07 2.02 7.55
C THR A 116 11.96 0.71 6.75
N PRO A 117 12.46 -0.42 7.27
CA PRO A 117 12.35 -1.71 6.59
C PRO A 117 10.94 -2.00 6.08
N ALA A 118 10.85 -2.55 4.87
CA ALA A 118 9.56 -2.76 4.21
C ALA A 118 8.59 -3.64 5.03
N ALA A 119 9.12 -4.65 5.73
CA ALA A 119 8.33 -5.52 6.61
C ALA A 119 7.69 -4.74 7.78
N GLU A 120 8.42 -3.81 8.38
CA GLU A 120 7.89 -2.97 9.46
C GLU A 120 6.81 -2.02 8.96
N ARG A 121 7.00 -1.42 7.77
CA ARG A 121 6.01 -0.55 7.13
C ARG A 121 4.73 -1.31 6.77
N LEU A 122 4.86 -2.55 6.33
CA LEU A 122 3.74 -3.45 6.10
C LEU A 122 2.96 -3.71 7.39
N GLU A 123 3.66 -4.00 8.48
CA GLU A 123 3.01 -4.28 9.76
C GLU A 123 2.33 -3.02 10.33
N MET A 124 2.95 -1.85 10.20
CA MET A 124 2.29 -0.58 10.54
C MET A 124 0.99 -0.39 9.75
N CYS A 125 0.97 -0.70 8.46
CA CYS A 125 -0.25 -0.64 7.65
C CYS A 125 -1.32 -1.62 8.14
N ARG A 126 -0.95 -2.86 8.47
CA ARG A 126 -1.88 -3.86 9.01
C ARG A 126 -2.52 -3.43 10.32
N ILE A 127 -1.68 -2.92 11.24
CA ILE A 127 -2.17 -2.41 12.53
C ILE A 127 -3.14 -1.24 12.32
N ALA A 128 -2.80 -0.30 11.44
CA ALA A 128 -3.59 0.89 11.20
C ALA A 128 -4.94 0.60 10.52
N THR A 129 -5.01 -0.42 9.67
CA THR A 129 -6.21 -0.74 8.89
C THR A 129 -7.14 -1.77 9.55
N ARG A 130 -6.66 -2.51 10.54
CA ARG A 130 -7.36 -3.68 11.11
C ARG A 130 -8.78 -3.44 11.62
N SER A 131 -9.09 -2.20 12.03
CA SER A 131 -10.41 -1.84 12.57
C SER A 131 -11.44 -1.50 11.49
N ASN A 132 -11.02 -1.31 10.23
CA ASN A 132 -11.92 -1.02 9.12
C ASN A 132 -12.07 -2.25 8.22
N PRO A 133 -13.25 -2.89 8.18
CA PRO A 133 -13.47 -4.12 7.38
C PRO A 133 -13.42 -3.88 5.86
N ALA A 134 -13.47 -2.62 5.41
CA ALA A 134 -13.32 -2.26 4.01
C ALA A 134 -11.86 -2.04 3.59
N PHE A 135 -10.91 -2.13 4.53
CA PHE A 135 -9.49 -1.94 4.26
C PHE A 135 -8.74 -3.26 4.33
N ASP A 136 -7.80 -3.44 3.41
CA ASP A 136 -6.86 -4.55 3.41
C ASP A 136 -5.46 -4.07 3.09
N VAL A 137 -4.45 -4.93 3.28
CA VAL A 137 -3.04 -4.61 3.04
C VAL A 137 -2.40 -5.72 2.23
N SER A 138 -1.77 -5.36 1.11
CA SER A 138 -1.06 -6.30 0.24
C SER A 138 0.45 -6.16 0.35
N ALA A 139 1.14 -7.28 0.47
CA ALA A 139 2.61 -7.37 0.45
C ALA A 139 3.18 -7.55 -0.97
N ILE A 140 2.39 -7.36 -2.01
CA ILE A 140 2.73 -7.71 -3.40
C ILE A 140 4.03 -7.08 -3.92
N GLU A 141 4.39 -5.89 -3.43
CA GLU A 141 5.63 -5.22 -3.79
C GLU A 141 6.83 -5.69 -2.96
N ILE A 142 6.60 -5.93 -1.67
CA ILE A 142 7.63 -6.37 -0.74
C ILE A 142 8.15 -7.75 -1.13
N GLY A 143 7.25 -8.67 -1.48
CA GLY A 143 7.61 -10.01 -1.91
C GLY A 143 8.36 -10.09 -3.24
N ARG A 144 8.28 -9.04 -4.07
CA ARG A 144 8.95 -9.02 -5.37
C ARG A 144 10.44 -8.74 -5.26
N GLY A 145 10.84 -7.87 -4.34
CA GLY A 145 12.17 -7.28 -4.30
C GLY A 145 12.45 -6.32 -5.48
N GLY A 146 13.55 -5.59 -5.41
CA GLY A 146 13.94 -4.62 -6.43
C GLY A 146 13.10 -3.34 -6.44
N ASP A 147 13.31 -2.50 -7.44
CA ASP A 147 12.65 -1.21 -7.60
C ASP A 147 11.14 -1.38 -7.86
N THR A 148 10.34 -0.52 -7.23
CA THR A 148 8.89 -0.57 -7.29
C THR A 148 8.35 0.47 -8.25
N TYR A 149 7.58 0.01 -9.25
CA TYR A 149 6.90 0.87 -10.21
C TYR A 149 5.39 0.57 -10.22
N THR A 150 4.57 1.60 -10.29
CA THR A 150 3.10 1.51 -10.27
C THR A 150 2.56 0.56 -11.34
N VAL A 151 3.10 0.61 -12.55
CA VAL A 151 2.67 -0.25 -13.66
C VAL A 151 2.86 -1.74 -13.36
N ASP A 152 3.99 -2.10 -12.74
CA ASP A 152 4.28 -3.51 -12.40
C ASP A 152 3.33 -4.01 -11.30
N THR A 153 3.02 -3.16 -10.34
CA THR A 153 2.07 -3.45 -9.26
C THR A 153 0.66 -3.65 -9.81
N LEU A 154 0.20 -2.74 -10.67
CA LEU A 154 -1.13 -2.84 -11.28
C LEU A 154 -1.26 -4.05 -12.20
N ARG A 155 -0.23 -4.40 -12.99
CA ARG A 155 -0.23 -5.62 -13.81
C ARG A 155 -0.39 -6.88 -12.96
N ARG A 156 0.32 -6.96 -11.83
CA ARG A 156 0.22 -8.10 -10.92
C ARG A 156 -1.15 -8.16 -10.26
N LEU A 157 -1.66 -7.04 -9.79
CA LEU A 157 -3.00 -6.98 -9.23
C LEU A 157 -4.05 -7.35 -10.28
N ARG A 158 -3.91 -6.87 -11.53
CA ARG A 158 -4.82 -7.23 -12.62
C ARG A 158 -4.81 -8.73 -12.92
N ALA A 159 -3.63 -9.36 -12.90
CA ALA A 159 -3.51 -10.81 -13.09
C ALA A 159 -4.08 -11.63 -11.91
N HIS A 160 -4.21 -11.02 -10.74
CA HIS A 160 -4.69 -11.66 -9.52
C HIS A 160 -6.21 -11.53 -9.36
N TYR A 161 -6.77 -10.38 -9.72
CA TYR A 161 -8.22 -10.12 -9.64
C TYR A 161 -8.95 -10.65 -10.88
N PRO A 162 -10.19 -11.16 -10.72
CA PRO A 162 -11.03 -11.54 -11.86
C PRO A 162 -11.45 -10.31 -12.69
N ASP A 163 -11.90 -10.55 -13.93
CA ASP A 163 -12.19 -9.49 -14.92
C ASP A 163 -13.33 -8.55 -14.52
N ASN A 164 -14.23 -8.99 -13.64
CA ASN A 164 -15.31 -8.14 -13.12
C ASN A 164 -14.85 -7.14 -12.05
N VAL A 165 -13.59 -7.15 -11.64
CA VAL A 165 -13.02 -6.19 -10.69
C VAL A 165 -12.40 -5.02 -11.45
N GLU A 166 -12.86 -3.81 -11.18
CA GLU A 166 -12.26 -2.56 -11.66
C GLU A 166 -11.27 -2.03 -10.63
N LEU A 167 -10.02 -1.81 -11.05
CA LEU A 167 -9.01 -1.21 -10.20
C LEU A 167 -9.07 0.32 -10.27
N ARG A 168 -9.04 0.96 -9.11
CA ARG A 168 -8.99 2.42 -8.93
C ARG A 168 -7.72 2.77 -8.15
N PHE A 169 -6.74 3.39 -8.80
CA PHE A 169 -5.48 3.75 -8.15
C PHE A 169 -5.59 5.10 -7.46
N ILE A 170 -5.50 5.07 -6.13
CA ILE A 170 -5.64 6.25 -5.26
C ILE A 170 -4.25 6.83 -5.00
N THR A 171 -4.05 8.09 -5.32
CA THR A 171 -2.77 8.78 -5.12
C THR A 171 -2.97 10.28 -4.83
N GLY A 172 -1.97 10.93 -4.25
CA GLY A 172 -2.03 12.37 -4.02
C GLY A 172 -2.02 13.16 -5.33
N ALA A 173 -2.70 14.29 -5.36
CA ALA A 173 -2.77 15.16 -6.54
C ALA A 173 -1.40 15.64 -7.04
N ASP A 174 -0.43 15.81 -6.15
CA ASP A 174 0.97 16.10 -6.47
C ASP A 174 1.65 14.96 -7.24
N ALA A 175 1.40 13.73 -6.85
CA ALA A 175 1.91 12.55 -7.55
C ALA A 175 1.21 12.33 -8.90
N VAL A 176 -0.07 12.68 -9.02
CA VAL A 176 -0.78 12.63 -10.30
C VAL A 176 -0.16 13.55 -11.35
N TYR A 177 0.29 14.73 -10.96
CA TYR A 177 1.01 15.61 -11.88
C TYR A 177 2.30 14.97 -12.43
N GLN A 178 2.96 14.14 -11.62
CA GLN A 178 4.14 13.40 -12.03
C GLN A 178 3.83 12.12 -12.81
N SER A 179 2.56 11.68 -12.83
CA SER A 179 2.15 10.41 -13.44
C SER A 179 2.44 10.31 -14.94
N VAL A 180 2.47 11.44 -15.64
CA VAL A 180 2.86 11.50 -17.06
C VAL A 180 4.31 11.05 -17.30
N GLN A 181 5.18 11.15 -16.28
CA GLN A 181 6.58 10.72 -16.32
C GLN A 181 6.80 9.33 -15.72
N TRP A 182 5.74 8.70 -15.22
CA TRP A 182 5.86 7.35 -14.67
C TRP A 182 6.21 6.35 -15.76
N ARG A 183 6.96 5.34 -15.36
CA ARG A 183 7.32 4.25 -16.26
C ARG A 183 6.07 3.65 -16.90
N GLU A 184 6.05 3.59 -18.24
CA GLU A 184 4.94 3.05 -19.02
C GLU A 184 3.57 3.65 -18.62
N SER A 185 3.52 4.97 -18.49
CA SER A 185 2.33 5.71 -18.05
C SER A 185 1.08 5.35 -18.87
N ALA A 186 1.21 5.17 -20.18
CA ALA A 186 0.10 4.76 -21.04
C ALA A 186 -0.51 3.40 -20.63
N ALA A 187 0.34 2.43 -20.25
CA ALA A 187 -0.13 1.13 -19.82
C ALA A 187 -0.87 1.19 -18.47
N ILE A 188 -0.58 2.18 -17.63
CA ILE A 188 -1.31 2.38 -16.36
C ILE A 188 -2.78 2.73 -16.63
N ALA A 189 -3.04 3.55 -17.66
CA ALA A 189 -4.40 3.94 -18.04
C ALA A 189 -5.29 2.75 -18.45
N ASP A 190 -4.69 1.72 -19.04
CA ASP A 190 -5.39 0.48 -19.41
C ASP A 190 -5.67 -0.43 -18.20
N LEU A 191 -4.87 -0.30 -17.16
CA LEU A 191 -4.92 -1.18 -15.98
C LEU A 191 -5.82 -0.66 -14.86
N ALA A 192 -5.85 0.67 -14.67
CA ALA A 192 -6.59 1.29 -13.58
C ALA A 192 -7.01 2.72 -13.92
N ARG A 193 -8.14 3.14 -13.39
CA ARG A 193 -8.53 4.55 -13.34
C ARG A 193 -7.87 5.22 -12.13
N LEU A 194 -7.44 6.47 -12.26
CA LEU A 194 -6.77 7.20 -11.18
C LEU A 194 -7.79 7.97 -10.34
N ILE A 195 -7.60 7.99 -9.03
CA ILE A 195 -8.27 8.88 -8.10
C ILE A 195 -7.21 9.81 -7.50
N ALA A 196 -7.29 11.09 -7.84
CA ALA A 196 -6.42 12.14 -7.32
C ALA A 196 -7.01 12.73 -6.05
N VAL A 197 -6.41 12.43 -4.90
CA VAL A 197 -6.86 12.97 -3.61
C VAL A 197 -6.12 14.27 -3.32
N THR A 198 -6.87 15.34 -3.08
CA THR A 198 -6.31 16.63 -2.68
C THR A 198 -6.18 16.71 -1.16
N ARG A 199 -5.22 17.49 -0.68
CA ARG A 199 -5.12 17.84 0.73
C ARG A 199 -5.70 19.24 0.92
N PRO A 200 -6.26 19.56 2.09
CA PRO A 200 -6.68 20.93 2.38
C PRO A 200 -5.57 21.93 2.07
N GLY A 201 -5.86 22.92 1.21
CA GLY A 201 -4.89 23.90 0.73
C GLY A 201 -4.01 23.46 -0.45
N TYR A 202 -4.20 22.26 -1.02
CA TYR A 202 -3.42 21.74 -2.16
C TYR A 202 -4.35 21.33 -3.31
N ALA A 203 -4.96 22.30 -3.95
CA ALA A 203 -5.69 22.04 -5.19
C ALA A 203 -4.73 22.01 -6.37
N LEU A 204 -4.89 21.06 -7.29
CA LEU A 204 -4.24 21.11 -8.59
C LEU A 204 -4.74 22.35 -9.33
N SER A 205 -3.81 23.22 -9.76
CA SER A 205 -4.16 24.35 -10.61
C SER A 205 -4.76 23.88 -11.94
N GLU A 206 -5.55 24.71 -12.59
CA GLU A 206 -6.12 24.40 -13.91
C GLU A 206 -5.04 24.11 -14.95
N GLU A 207 -3.92 24.83 -14.91
CA GLU A 207 -2.77 24.60 -15.78
C GLU A 207 -2.21 23.18 -15.63
N ARG A 208 -2.09 22.68 -14.38
CA ARG A 208 -1.62 21.31 -14.11
C ARG A 208 -2.63 20.28 -14.57
N ARG A 209 -3.92 20.53 -14.41
CA ARG A 209 -4.98 19.64 -14.92
C ARG A 209 -4.97 19.58 -16.44
N ALA A 210 -4.82 20.75 -17.11
CA ALA A 210 -4.71 20.81 -18.56
C ALA A 210 -3.47 20.06 -19.07
N PHE A 211 -2.32 20.24 -18.41
CA PHE A 211 -1.10 19.51 -18.74
C PHE A 211 -1.28 17.99 -18.63
N ILE A 212 -1.91 17.50 -17.56
CA ILE A 212 -2.18 16.07 -17.39
C ILE A 212 -3.15 15.58 -18.47
N ALA A 213 -4.18 16.34 -18.81
CA ALA A 213 -5.14 15.98 -19.84
C ALA A 213 -4.52 15.92 -21.26
N GLU A 214 -3.55 16.79 -21.52
CA GLU A 214 -2.84 16.84 -22.81
C GLU A 214 -1.79 15.74 -22.97
N HIS A 215 -1.06 15.41 -21.89
CA HIS A 215 0.10 14.53 -21.92
C HIS A 215 -0.14 13.16 -21.30
N GLY A 216 -1.24 12.98 -20.56
CA GLY A 216 -1.59 11.75 -19.88
C GLY A 216 -2.84 11.11 -20.48
N ASN A 217 -2.79 9.84 -20.84
CA ASN A 217 -3.95 9.08 -21.31
C ASN A 217 -4.82 8.56 -20.13
N PHE A 218 -4.78 9.23 -18.97
CA PHE A 218 -5.46 8.73 -17.78
C PHE A 218 -6.90 9.23 -17.67
N ALA A 219 -7.82 8.34 -17.30
CA ALA A 219 -9.08 8.74 -16.72
C ALA A 219 -8.87 9.04 -15.23
N ILE A 220 -9.01 10.30 -14.83
CA ILE A 220 -8.75 10.78 -13.47
C ILE A 220 -10.02 11.33 -12.86
N ASP A 221 -10.34 10.82 -11.67
CA ASP A 221 -11.36 11.35 -10.79
C ASP A 221 -10.67 12.21 -9.70
N TYR A 222 -11.17 13.39 -9.41
CA TYR A 222 -10.59 14.32 -8.44
C TYR A 222 -11.44 14.38 -7.18
N LEU A 223 -10.79 14.24 -6.02
CA LEU A 223 -11.40 14.29 -4.70
C LEU A 223 -10.77 15.40 -3.86
#